data_64c0989c286cd76999d185c1e2a85193
#
_entry.id   64c0989c286cd76999d185c1e2a85193
#
_cell.length_a   1.000
_cell.length_b   1.000
_cell.length_c   1.000
_cell.angle_alpha   90.00
_cell.angle_beta   90.00
_cell.angle_gamma   90.00
#
_symmetry.space_group_name_H-M   'P 1'
#
loop_
_entity.id
_entity.type
_entity.pdbx_description
1 polymer ?
#
loop_
_entity_poly.entity_id
_entity_poly.type
_entity_poly.pdbx_seq_one_letter_code
_entity_poly.pdbx_strand_id
1 'polypeptide(L)'
;LTYHIGNPSYPSSEVVQDGVGELTGGVTIQPVLGLPEPLAPVENGVLGPDRELRWKAAAGQQPTFNRIYVYDPINFSILWTFYIDGTRTKVPIPMIPPSIYELGLDGVPTDIQAGGYFWQHNAMYVPGFEYNNWNYIDIGTNARRSWTTDVHRFVYGGN
;
A
#
# COMPACT_ATOMS: atom_id res chain seq x y z
N LEU A 1 -14.32 15.08 8.85
CA LEU A 1 -13.18 15.98 8.63
C LEU A 1 -12.06 15.21 7.95
N THR A 2 -11.62 15.70 6.83
CA THR A 2 -10.46 15.16 6.10
C THR A 2 -9.35 16.18 6.13
N TYR A 3 -8.16 15.77 6.45
CA TYR A 3 -6.97 16.61 6.47
C TYR A 3 -5.86 15.98 5.63
N HIS A 4 -5.35 16.73 4.68
CA HIS A 4 -4.27 16.30 3.79
C HIS A 4 -2.97 17.04 4.10
N ILE A 5 -1.87 16.31 4.11
CA ILE A 5 -0.53 16.87 4.05
C ILE A 5 0.13 16.38 2.78
N GLY A 6 0.59 17.28 1.96
CA GLY A 6 1.32 16.99 0.73
C GLY A 6 0.65 17.58 -0.51
N ASN A 7 1.26 17.32 -1.64
CA ASN A 7 0.69 17.64 -2.94
C ASN A 7 -0.45 16.66 -3.25
N PRO A 8 -1.59 17.07 -3.84
CA PRO A 8 -2.64 16.15 -4.28
C PRO A 8 -2.16 15.07 -5.28
N SER A 9 -1.01 15.27 -5.85
CA SER A 9 -0.35 14.22 -6.62
C SER A 9 0.48 13.38 -5.70
N TYR A 10 1.26 12.83 -5.31
CA TYR A 10 2.04 11.93 -4.48
C TYR A 10 3.42 12.53 -4.15
N PRO A 11 4.02 12.16 -3.03
CA PRO A 11 3.49 11.39 -1.91
C PRO A 11 2.54 12.21 -1.01
N SER A 12 1.62 11.56 -0.35
CA SER A 12 0.62 12.23 0.50
C SER A 12 0.31 11.45 1.78
N SER A 13 -0.11 12.17 2.81
CA SER A 13 -0.68 11.60 4.03
C SER A 13 -2.05 12.20 4.29
N GLU A 14 -3.00 11.37 4.70
CA GLU A 14 -4.37 11.76 4.93
C GLU A 14 -4.88 11.21 6.26
N VAL A 15 -5.68 12.01 6.95
CA VAL A 15 -6.42 11.60 8.15
C VAL A 15 -7.90 11.86 7.91
N VAL A 16 -8.73 10.86 8.14
CA VAL A 16 -10.19 10.99 8.15
C VAL A 16 -10.69 10.75 9.55
N GLN A 17 -11.60 11.60 9.99
CA GLN A 17 -12.37 11.44 11.21
C GLN A 17 -13.83 11.74 10.89
N ASP A 18 -14.66 10.70 11.00
CA ASP A 18 -16.10 10.81 10.82
C ASP A 18 -16.80 11.24 12.12
N GLY A 19 -18.05 11.68 12.02
CA GLY A 19 -18.88 12.05 13.20
C GLY A 19 -18.48 13.34 13.89
N VAL A 20 -17.74 14.22 13.21
CA VAL A 20 -17.42 15.56 13.73
C VAL A 20 -18.62 16.48 13.47
N GLY A 21 -19.44 16.72 14.50
CA GLY A 21 -20.56 17.66 14.45
C GLY A 21 -20.14 19.12 14.63
N GLU A 22 -21.09 20.01 15.00
CA GLU A 22 -20.76 21.39 15.33
C GLU A 22 -19.74 21.45 16.47
N LEU A 23 -18.63 22.11 16.19
CA LEU A 23 -17.49 22.19 17.08
C LEU A 23 -17.66 23.34 18.07
N THR A 24 -18.11 23.05 19.27
CA THR A 24 -18.06 23.97 20.41
C THR A 24 -16.73 23.93 21.16
N GLY A 25 -15.81 23.06 20.76
CA GLY A 25 -14.46 22.90 21.30
C GLY A 25 -13.49 22.46 20.20
N GLY A 26 -12.19 22.60 20.42
CA GLY A 26 -11.18 22.21 19.42
C GLY A 26 -11.26 20.73 19.05
N VAL A 27 -10.97 20.41 17.78
CA VAL A 27 -10.74 19.02 17.33
C VAL A 27 -9.27 18.71 17.43
N THR A 28 -8.93 17.65 18.16
CA THR A 28 -7.57 17.12 18.13
C THR A 28 -7.47 16.19 16.93
N ILE A 29 -6.71 16.62 15.92
CA ILE A 29 -6.38 15.77 14.78
C ILE A 29 -5.35 14.73 15.25
N GLN A 30 -5.64 13.46 14.98
CA GLN A 30 -4.69 12.37 15.24
C GLN A 30 -3.39 12.64 14.47
N PRO A 31 -2.23 12.16 14.99
CA PRO A 31 -0.98 12.32 14.26
C PRO A 31 -1.10 11.71 12.86
N VAL A 32 -0.64 12.48 11.89
CA VAL A 32 -0.56 12.03 10.50
C VAL A 32 0.56 11.00 10.40
N LEU A 33 0.33 9.92 9.67
CA LEU A 33 1.39 8.94 9.40
C LEU A 33 2.52 9.59 8.61
N GLY A 34 3.75 9.32 9.01
CA GLY A 34 4.92 9.67 8.21
C GLY A 34 4.96 8.85 6.92
N LEU A 35 5.59 9.39 5.90
CA LEU A 35 5.79 8.69 4.63
C LEU A 35 6.91 7.66 4.76
N PRO A 36 6.66 6.39 4.41
CA PRO A 36 7.72 5.40 4.31
C PRO A 36 8.70 5.75 3.19
N GLU A 37 9.95 5.41 3.34
CA GLU A 37 10.99 5.63 2.35
C GLU A 37 11.20 4.36 1.51
N PRO A 38 11.03 4.38 0.18
CA PRO A 38 11.26 3.21 -0.66
C PRO A 38 12.76 2.88 -0.68
N LEU A 39 13.08 1.60 -0.46
CA LEU A 39 14.45 1.11 -0.47
C LEU A 39 14.75 0.23 -1.70
N ALA A 40 13.79 -0.60 -2.10
CA ALA A 40 13.94 -1.48 -3.27
C ALA A 40 12.58 -1.91 -3.82
N PRO A 41 12.38 -1.82 -5.13
CA PRO A 41 13.16 -0.98 -6.03
C PRO A 41 12.93 0.50 -5.73
N VAL A 42 13.99 1.30 -5.87
CA VAL A 42 13.85 2.76 -5.84
C VAL A 42 13.18 3.24 -7.12
N GLU A 43 12.79 4.50 -7.17
CA GLU A 43 12.17 5.10 -8.37
C GLU A 43 12.99 4.84 -9.63
N ASN A 44 12.36 4.23 -10.63
CA ASN A 44 12.94 3.73 -11.88
C ASN A 44 14.06 2.67 -11.69
N GLY A 45 14.17 2.07 -10.52
CA GLY A 45 15.12 1.00 -10.23
C GLY A 45 14.68 -0.35 -10.80
N VAL A 46 15.61 -1.32 -10.75
CA VAL A 46 15.35 -2.70 -11.20
C VAL A 46 14.93 -3.56 -10.00
N LEU A 47 13.85 -4.31 -10.17
CA LEU A 47 13.44 -5.32 -9.18
C LEU A 47 14.48 -6.44 -9.15
N GLY A 48 15.03 -6.71 -7.97
CA GLY A 48 16.03 -7.75 -7.77
C GLY A 48 15.51 -9.18 -8.01
N PRO A 49 16.41 -10.17 -8.05
CA PRO A 49 16.03 -11.57 -8.28
C PRO A 49 15.18 -12.17 -7.14
N ASP A 50 15.26 -11.61 -5.94
CA ASP A 50 14.43 -11.96 -4.80
C ASP A 50 12.99 -11.44 -4.94
N ARG A 51 12.73 -10.59 -5.93
CA ARG A 51 11.46 -9.96 -6.23
C ARG A 51 10.84 -9.23 -5.03
N GLU A 52 11.67 -8.76 -4.09
CA GLU A 52 11.20 -8.09 -2.88
C GLU A 52 11.00 -6.58 -3.09
N LEU A 53 9.81 -6.11 -2.73
CA LEU A 53 9.55 -4.69 -2.48
C LEU A 53 9.96 -4.39 -1.04
N ARG A 54 10.81 -3.37 -0.84
CA ARG A 54 11.35 -3.00 0.49
C ARG A 54 11.20 -1.51 0.75
N TRP A 55 10.91 -1.18 1.98
CA TRP A 55 10.82 0.21 2.43
C TRP A 55 11.35 0.34 3.85
N LYS A 56 11.69 1.56 4.23
CA LYS A 56 11.98 1.94 5.59
C LYS A 56 10.72 2.55 6.19
N ALA A 57 10.33 2.07 7.36
CA ALA A 57 9.21 2.65 8.08
C ALA A 57 9.48 4.12 8.43
N ALA A 58 8.47 4.95 8.30
CA ALA A 58 8.55 6.33 8.77
C ALA A 58 8.71 6.39 10.30
N ALA A 59 9.30 7.47 10.78
CA ALA A 59 9.30 7.77 12.21
C ALA A 59 7.90 8.20 12.66
N GLY A 60 7.58 7.95 13.93
CA GLY A 60 6.33 8.39 14.54
C GLY A 60 5.31 7.26 14.70
N GLN A 61 4.06 7.53 14.36
CA GLN A 61 2.96 6.56 14.52
C GLN A 61 3.19 5.32 13.68
N GLN A 62 3.20 4.15 14.34
CA GLN A 62 3.28 2.87 13.66
C GLN A 62 1.99 2.61 12.88
N PRO A 63 2.04 2.25 11.60
CA PRO A 63 0.86 1.79 10.88
C PRO A 63 0.34 0.48 11.47
N THR A 64 -0.95 0.26 11.35
CA THR A 64 -1.60 -1.00 11.74
C THR A 64 -1.33 -2.08 10.70
N PHE A 65 -1.37 -1.69 9.44
CA PHE A 65 -1.01 -2.56 8.31
C PHE A 65 -0.48 -1.72 7.14
N ASN A 66 0.18 -2.41 6.22
CA ASN A 66 0.58 -1.86 4.93
C ASN A 66 -0.24 -2.51 3.82
N ARG A 67 -0.74 -1.70 2.90
CA ARG A 67 -1.38 -2.16 1.68
C ARG A 67 -0.51 -1.80 0.49
N ILE A 68 -0.06 -2.80 -0.25
CA ILE A 68 0.80 -2.61 -1.41
C ILE A 68 0.05 -3.06 -2.65
N TYR A 69 0.06 -2.23 -3.68
CA TYR A 69 -0.39 -2.59 -5.02
C TYR A 69 0.79 -2.69 -5.96
N VAL A 70 0.75 -3.69 -6.83
CA VAL A 70 1.60 -3.76 -8.02
C VAL A 70 0.68 -3.73 -9.23
N TYR A 71 0.94 -2.84 -10.16
CA TYR A 71 0.09 -2.69 -11.33
C TYR A 71 0.85 -2.37 -12.61
N ASP A 72 0.21 -2.77 -13.71
CA ASP A 72 0.66 -2.51 -15.07
C ASP A 72 0.48 -1.03 -15.41
N PRO A 73 1.52 -0.34 -15.88
CA PRO A 73 1.43 1.08 -16.24
C PRO A 73 0.63 1.35 -17.52
N ILE A 74 0.39 0.36 -18.36
CA ILE A 74 -0.26 0.54 -19.67
C ILE A 74 -1.78 0.63 -19.50
N ASN A 75 -2.35 -0.30 -18.75
CA ASN A 75 -3.80 -0.39 -18.56
C ASN A 75 -4.24 -0.14 -17.11
N PHE A 76 -3.31 0.19 -16.22
CA PHE A 76 -3.53 0.41 -14.79
C PHE A 76 -4.22 -0.75 -14.07
N SER A 77 -4.10 -1.97 -14.61
CA SER A 77 -4.63 -3.16 -13.95
C SER A 77 -3.78 -3.54 -12.74
N ILE A 78 -4.46 -3.80 -11.62
CA ILE A 78 -3.79 -4.30 -10.42
C ILE A 78 -3.47 -5.76 -10.63
N LEU A 79 -2.17 -6.08 -10.61
CA LEU A 79 -1.67 -7.45 -10.72
C LEU A 79 -1.62 -8.13 -9.35
N TRP A 80 -1.21 -7.38 -8.30
CA TRP A 80 -1.09 -7.88 -6.95
C TRP A 80 -1.58 -6.85 -5.93
N THR A 81 -2.28 -7.34 -4.94
CA THR A 81 -2.61 -6.57 -3.73
C THR A 81 -2.12 -7.33 -2.52
N PHE A 82 -1.26 -6.72 -1.73
CA PHE A 82 -0.77 -7.27 -0.48
C PHE A 82 -1.35 -6.51 0.69
N TYR A 83 -1.83 -7.23 1.69
CA TYR A 83 -2.13 -6.71 3.01
C TYR A 83 -1.12 -7.32 3.97
N ILE A 84 -0.34 -6.50 4.64
CA ILE A 84 0.81 -6.91 5.41
C ILE A 84 0.76 -6.22 6.77
N ASP A 85 1.14 -6.93 7.83
CA ASP A 85 1.26 -6.36 9.16
C ASP A 85 2.10 -5.05 9.13
N GLY A 86 1.66 -4.06 9.91
CA GLY A 86 2.28 -2.73 9.91
C GLY A 86 3.74 -2.69 10.36
N THR A 87 4.21 -3.73 11.04
CA THR A 87 5.62 -3.85 11.44
C THR A 87 6.54 -4.36 10.33
N ARG A 88 5.97 -4.92 9.27
CA ARG A 88 6.74 -5.42 8.13
C ARG A 88 7.22 -4.27 7.24
N THR A 89 8.41 -4.44 6.71
CA THR A 89 9.08 -3.46 5.83
C THR A 89 9.49 -4.04 4.48
N LYS A 90 8.96 -5.21 4.16
CA LYS A 90 9.19 -5.88 2.87
C LYS A 90 8.10 -6.88 2.53
N VAL A 91 7.94 -7.14 1.24
CA VAL A 91 7.09 -8.19 0.70
C VAL A 91 7.66 -8.73 -0.61
N PRO A 92 7.78 -10.06 -0.78
CA PRO A 92 8.13 -10.62 -2.07
C PRO A 92 6.91 -10.63 -2.99
N ILE A 93 7.11 -10.33 -4.27
CA ILE A 93 6.11 -10.58 -5.30
C ILE A 93 6.19 -12.08 -5.65
N PRO A 94 5.17 -12.88 -5.35
CA PRO A 94 5.23 -14.33 -5.57
C PRO A 94 5.33 -14.66 -7.05
N MET A 95 6.00 -15.76 -7.35
CA MET A 95 5.91 -16.38 -8.68
C MET A 95 4.64 -17.19 -8.77
N ILE A 96 3.92 -17.04 -9.87
CA ILE A 96 2.75 -17.87 -10.14
C ILE A 96 3.25 -19.18 -10.77
N PRO A 97 2.99 -20.33 -10.15
CA PRO A 97 3.39 -21.61 -10.73
C PRO A 97 2.78 -21.82 -12.11
N PRO A 98 3.50 -22.36 -13.09
CA PRO A 98 2.98 -22.65 -14.43
C PRO A 98 1.71 -23.48 -14.43
N SER A 99 1.58 -24.42 -13.50
CA SER A 99 0.40 -25.26 -13.32
C SER A 99 -0.91 -24.48 -13.08
N ILE A 100 -0.83 -23.25 -12.58
CA ILE A 100 -2.01 -22.41 -12.39
C ILE A 100 -2.51 -21.86 -13.73
N TYR A 101 -1.62 -21.56 -14.68
CA TYR A 101 -1.99 -21.14 -16.03
C TYR A 101 -2.65 -22.28 -16.83
N GLU A 102 -2.21 -23.52 -16.58
CA GLU A 102 -2.76 -24.72 -17.24
C GLU A 102 -4.22 -25.00 -16.85
N LEU A 103 -4.70 -24.43 -15.74
CA LEU A 103 -6.08 -24.56 -15.31
C LEU A 103 -7.08 -23.80 -16.21
N GLY A 104 -6.60 -22.93 -17.09
CA GLY A 104 -7.45 -22.15 -18.02
C GLY A 104 -8.49 -21.28 -17.33
N LEU A 105 -8.23 -20.88 -16.08
CA LEU A 105 -9.16 -20.04 -15.31
C LEU A 105 -9.08 -18.60 -15.81
N ASP A 106 -10.22 -18.06 -16.22
CA ASP A 106 -10.33 -16.65 -16.56
C ASP A 106 -10.00 -15.78 -15.35
N GLY A 107 -9.20 -14.73 -15.56
CA GLY A 107 -8.84 -13.77 -14.52
C GLY A 107 -7.69 -14.19 -13.59
N VAL A 108 -7.02 -15.31 -13.87
CA VAL A 108 -5.75 -15.63 -13.17
C VAL A 108 -4.70 -14.57 -13.58
N PRO A 109 -4.12 -13.84 -12.61
CA PRO A 109 -3.10 -12.86 -12.94
C PRO A 109 -1.89 -13.58 -13.57
N THR A 110 -1.42 -13.07 -14.69
CA THR A 110 -0.16 -13.54 -15.27
C THR A 110 1.00 -13.13 -14.34
N ASP A 111 2.05 -13.94 -14.26
CA ASP A 111 3.26 -13.51 -13.58
C ASP A 111 3.80 -12.23 -14.22
N ILE A 112 4.51 -11.41 -13.44
CA ILE A 112 5.13 -10.21 -14.00
C ILE A 112 6.14 -10.62 -15.07
N GLN A 113 5.98 -10.04 -16.26
CA GLN A 113 6.86 -10.24 -17.40
C GLN A 113 7.96 -9.17 -17.41
N ALA A 114 9.00 -9.34 -18.22
CA ALA A 114 9.98 -8.27 -18.41
C ALA A 114 9.26 -6.98 -18.86
N GLY A 115 9.48 -5.89 -18.14
CA GLY A 115 8.82 -4.61 -18.42
C GLY A 115 8.85 -3.64 -17.27
N GLY A 116 8.17 -2.51 -17.46
CA GLY A 116 8.00 -1.48 -16.44
C GLY A 116 6.71 -1.69 -15.68
N TYR A 117 6.73 -1.39 -14.38
CA TYR A 117 5.59 -1.53 -13.47
C TYR A 117 5.56 -0.38 -12.49
N PHE A 118 4.43 -0.24 -11.79
CA PHE A 118 4.34 0.62 -10.61
C PHE A 118 4.06 -0.23 -9.37
N TRP A 119 4.58 0.21 -8.25
CA TRP A 119 4.09 -0.23 -6.94
C TRP A 119 3.65 0.97 -6.12
N GLN A 120 2.52 0.83 -5.47
CA GLN A 120 1.96 1.85 -4.60
C GLN A 120 1.98 1.34 -3.17
N HIS A 121 2.52 2.14 -2.27
CA HIS A 121 2.55 1.83 -0.86
C HIS A 121 1.58 2.73 -0.09
N ASN A 122 0.66 2.10 0.63
CA ASN A 122 -0.22 2.75 1.57
C ASN A 122 0.07 2.20 2.98
N ALA A 123 0.76 2.97 3.82
CA ALA A 123 0.80 2.68 5.25
C ALA A 123 -0.52 3.15 5.86
N MET A 124 -1.20 2.29 6.62
CA MET A 124 -2.54 2.56 7.13
C MET A 124 -2.58 2.40 8.66
N TYR A 125 -3.22 3.36 9.32
CA TYR A 125 -3.51 3.28 10.74
C TYR A 125 -5.01 3.32 10.96
N VAL A 126 -5.53 2.26 11.58
CA VAL A 126 -6.94 2.10 11.92
C VAL A 126 -7.00 1.72 13.40
N PRO A 127 -7.47 2.61 14.30
CA PRO A 127 -7.55 2.31 15.72
C PRO A 127 -8.42 1.09 16.00
N GLY A 128 -7.95 0.19 16.87
CA GLY A 128 -8.67 -1.03 17.24
C GLY A 128 -8.67 -2.13 16.18
N PHE A 129 -7.92 -1.95 15.08
CA PHE A 129 -7.77 -2.98 14.06
C PHE A 129 -6.87 -4.13 14.55
N GLU A 130 -7.32 -5.37 14.34
CA GLU A 130 -6.57 -6.57 14.67
C GLU A 130 -6.20 -7.33 13.38
N TYR A 131 -4.93 -7.28 12.99
CA TYR A 131 -4.44 -7.83 11.73
C TYR A 131 -4.82 -9.32 11.50
N ASN A 132 -4.86 -10.13 12.54
CA ASN A 132 -5.16 -11.55 12.43
C ASN A 132 -6.67 -11.89 12.48
N ASN A 133 -7.52 -10.90 12.72
CA ASN A 133 -8.96 -11.09 12.91
C ASN A 133 -9.79 -9.95 12.30
N TRP A 134 -9.48 -9.57 11.07
CA TRP A 134 -10.18 -8.48 10.41
C TRP A 134 -10.99 -8.96 9.19
N ASN A 135 -11.97 -8.15 8.79
CA ASN A 135 -12.62 -8.27 7.52
C ASN A 135 -12.48 -6.95 6.72
N TYR A 136 -12.75 -7.01 5.43
CA TYR A 136 -12.55 -5.87 4.53
C TYR A 136 -13.42 -4.64 4.91
N ILE A 137 -14.56 -4.87 5.54
CA ILE A 137 -15.52 -3.84 5.95
C ILE A 137 -14.92 -2.99 7.06
N ASP A 138 -14.15 -3.59 7.97
CA ASP A 138 -13.57 -2.91 9.13
C ASP A 138 -12.66 -1.75 8.74
N ILE A 139 -11.99 -1.84 7.60
CA ILE A 139 -11.13 -0.77 7.08
C ILE A 139 -11.95 0.45 6.65
N GLY A 140 -13.09 0.21 5.98
CA GLY A 140 -13.93 1.27 5.43
C GLY A 140 -14.86 1.93 6.42
N THR A 141 -15.27 1.21 7.46
CA THR A 141 -16.28 1.66 8.44
C THR A 141 -15.70 2.29 9.70
N ASN A 142 -14.38 2.17 9.92
CA ASN A 142 -13.76 2.78 11.09
C ASN A 142 -13.82 4.32 10.99
N ALA A 143 -14.42 4.93 12.01
CA ALA A 143 -14.65 6.38 12.10
C ALA A 143 -13.36 7.21 12.17
N ARG A 144 -12.23 6.58 12.48
CA ARG A 144 -10.91 7.20 12.51
C ARG A 144 -9.93 6.36 11.74
N ARG A 145 -9.28 6.94 10.76
CA ARG A 145 -8.24 6.28 9.97
C ARG A 145 -7.28 7.30 9.41
N SER A 146 -6.05 6.90 9.27
CA SER A 146 -5.06 7.66 8.51
C SER A 146 -4.31 6.74 7.56
N TRP A 147 -3.86 7.29 6.45
CA TRP A 147 -3.04 6.54 5.49
C TRP A 147 -2.07 7.45 4.78
N THR A 148 -1.04 6.83 4.25
CA THR A 148 -0.12 7.45 3.30
C THR A 148 -0.36 6.88 1.92
N THR A 149 0.04 7.61 0.90
CA THR A 149 0.08 7.10 -0.47
C THR A 149 1.38 7.53 -1.10
N ASP A 150 2.12 6.57 -1.61
CA ASP A 150 3.35 6.79 -2.35
C ASP A 150 3.42 5.80 -3.51
N VAL A 151 3.86 6.26 -4.69
CA VAL A 151 3.86 5.48 -5.94
C VAL A 151 5.24 5.54 -6.57
N HIS A 152 5.78 4.38 -6.88
CA HIS A 152 7.11 4.22 -7.44
C HIS A 152 7.07 3.38 -8.71
N ARG A 153 7.81 3.81 -9.71
CA ARG A 153 8.04 3.04 -10.92
C ARG A 153 9.25 2.13 -10.75
N PHE A 154 9.17 0.92 -11.30
CA PHE A 154 10.29 -0.01 -11.36
C PHE A 154 10.31 -0.79 -12.68
N VAL A 155 11.43 -1.44 -12.95
CA VAL A 155 11.62 -2.32 -14.10
C VAL A 155 11.89 -3.73 -13.59
N TYR A 156 11.28 -4.72 -14.24
CA TYR A 156 11.59 -6.12 -14.05
C TYR A 156 12.19 -6.69 -15.33
N GLY A 157 13.39 -7.29 -15.23
CA GLY A 157 14.13 -7.80 -16.39
C GLY A 157 13.65 -9.17 -16.89
N GLY A 158 12.80 -9.85 -16.14
CA GLY A 158 12.49 -11.26 -16.36
C GLY A 158 13.63 -12.17 -15.87
N ASN A 159 13.37 -13.44 -15.76
CA ASN A 159 14.37 -14.50 -15.52
C ASN A 159 14.79 -15.11 -16.83
#